data_5470de9b2ed6a62151425cacfacb62e3
#
_entry.id   5470de9b2ed6a62151425cacfacb62e3
#
_cell.length_a   1.000
_cell.length_b   1.000
_cell.length_c   1.000
_cell.angle_alpha   90.00
_cell.angle_beta   90.00
_cell.angle_gamma   90.00
#
_symmetry.space_group_name_H-M   'P 1'
#
loop_
_entity.id
_entity.type
_entity.pdbx_description
1 polymer ?
#
loop_
_entity_poly.entity_id
_entity_poly.type
_entity_poly.pdbx_seq_one_letter_code
_entity_poly.pdbx_strand_id
1 'polypeptide(L)'
;MTTDTIQQQYNDVIACHYDLDPQSVTGDTLDRATEQIRTQQLLVDRPDKLRVYDVGMGTGMFLTRLMALAGNSIQPFGLDLSEKMIECAYQKIPDLVGAVDTAANLDAHFPEQSFDLICTHFISGFVPLHVLAPKVWSRLEEGGYWSYLGATKGAYPNLQAKANNKLLQWMFGGRKLDVEGTVLSPKDRQEVLDTLDRNGFVVRQCETFEPKLRFANLDEFLDFAYYGGWLTPFVDAIGLHKVGPVTRWFLNRFFFPLEDHHCVEIHLAQKMSR
;
A
#
# COMPACT_ATOMS: atom_id res chain seq x y z
N MET A 1 -15.62 -7.00 1.42
CA MET A 1 -14.70 -8.15 1.31
C MET A 1 -14.29 -8.54 2.72
N THR A 2 -14.19 -9.84 3.04
CA THR A 2 -13.75 -10.30 4.36
C THR A 2 -12.23 -10.33 4.46
N THR A 3 -11.70 -10.22 5.67
CA THR A 3 -10.26 -10.35 5.94
C THR A 3 -9.68 -11.65 5.38
N ASP A 4 -10.40 -12.77 5.57
CA ASP A 4 -9.98 -14.08 5.07
C ASP A 4 -9.84 -14.12 3.54
N THR A 5 -10.73 -13.46 2.80
CA THR A 5 -10.66 -13.38 1.34
C THR A 5 -9.41 -12.60 0.91
N ILE A 6 -9.11 -11.50 1.58
CA ILE A 6 -7.91 -10.69 1.30
C ILE A 6 -6.66 -11.52 1.60
N GLN A 7 -6.60 -12.16 2.77
CA GLN A 7 -5.47 -13.01 3.16
C GLN A 7 -5.22 -14.11 2.13
N GLN A 8 -6.27 -14.80 1.68
CA GLN A 8 -6.15 -15.85 0.67
C GLN A 8 -5.62 -15.30 -0.66
N GLN A 9 -6.13 -14.16 -1.13
CA GLN A 9 -5.64 -13.53 -2.37
C GLN A 9 -4.15 -13.19 -2.27
N TYR A 10 -3.72 -12.63 -1.15
CA TYR A 10 -2.30 -12.29 -0.94
C TYR A 10 -1.43 -13.55 -0.84
N ASN A 11 -1.88 -14.60 -0.15
CA ASN A 11 -1.14 -15.86 -0.05
C ASN A 11 -1.04 -16.61 -1.40
N ASP A 12 -2.15 -16.73 -2.13
CA ASP A 12 -2.24 -17.64 -3.27
C ASP A 12 -1.84 -16.98 -4.60
N VAL A 13 -1.97 -15.66 -4.72
CA VAL A 13 -1.83 -14.95 -5.98
C VAL A 13 -0.73 -13.88 -5.92
N ILE A 14 -0.78 -12.98 -4.93
CA ILE A 14 -0.03 -11.75 -4.98
C ILE A 14 1.42 -11.96 -4.53
N ALA A 15 1.67 -12.72 -3.46
CA ALA A 15 3.00 -12.84 -2.84
C ALA A 15 4.12 -13.24 -3.83
N CYS A 16 3.81 -14.13 -4.78
CA CYS A 16 4.77 -14.60 -5.78
C CYS A 16 5.09 -13.56 -6.87
N HIS A 17 4.26 -12.51 -7.02
CA HIS A 17 4.35 -11.54 -8.12
C HIS A 17 4.62 -10.11 -7.64
N TYR A 18 4.42 -9.84 -6.34
CA TYR A 18 4.44 -8.49 -5.77
C TYR A 18 5.71 -7.70 -6.09
N ASP A 19 6.86 -8.34 -5.99
CA ASP A 19 8.15 -7.70 -6.22
C ASP A 19 8.45 -7.42 -7.71
N LEU A 20 7.62 -7.90 -8.66
CA LEU A 20 7.80 -7.63 -10.08
C LEU A 20 7.54 -6.17 -10.43
N ASP A 21 6.57 -5.55 -9.75
CA ASP A 21 6.19 -4.13 -9.88
C ASP A 21 6.29 -3.59 -11.32
N PRO A 22 5.50 -4.14 -12.27
CA PRO A 22 5.71 -3.94 -13.72
C PRO A 22 5.55 -2.49 -14.19
N GLN A 23 4.93 -1.63 -13.39
CA GLN A 23 4.77 -0.19 -13.66
C GLN A 23 5.65 0.68 -12.76
N SER A 24 6.51 0.07 -11.92
CA SER A 24 7.39 0.73 -10.94
C SER A 24 6.67 1.61 -9.91
N VAL A 25 5.36 1.45 -9.74
CA VAL A 25 4.57 2.30 -8.83
C VAL A 25 4.99 2.11 -7.38
N THR A 26 5.13 0.85 -6.96
CA THR A 26 5.56 0.52 -5.59
C THR A 26 6.98 1.01 -5.36
N GLY A 27 7.91 0.66 -6.24
CA GLY A 27 9.32 1.01 -6.15
C GLY A 27 9.52 2.52 -6.05
N ASP A 28 9.04 3.26 -7.04
CA ASP A 28 9.20 4.73 -7.10
C ASP A 28 8.58 5.45 -5.90
N THR A 29 7.43 4.95 -5.39
CA THR A 29 6.78 5.53 -4.20
C THR A 29 7.58 5.25 -2.93
N LEU A 30 8.08 4.02 -2.75
CA LEU A 30 8.91 3.66 -1.61
C LEU A 30 10.25 4.41 -1.60
N ASP A 31 10.85 4.67 -2.77
CA ASP A 31 12.07 5.46 -2.89
C ASP A 31 11.83 6.91 -2.42
N ARG A 32 10.68 7.52 -2.76
CA ARG A 32 10.29 8.85 -2.28
C ARG A 32 10.09 8.89 -0.76
N ALA A 33 9.40 7.89 -0.20
CA ALA A 33 9.24 7.79 1.25
C ALA A 33 10.58 7.60 1.98
N THR A 34 11.46 6.81 1.41
CA THR A 34 12.83 6.60 1.90
C THR A 34 13.62 7.89 1.90
N GLU A 35 13.51 8.70 0.84
CA GLU A 35 14.14 10.03 0.74
C GLU A 35 13.58 11.02 1.76
N GLN A 36 12.27 10.99 2.05
CA GLN A 36 11.69 11.81 3.12
C GLN A 36 12.31 11.48 4.49
N ILE A 37 12.50 10.19 4.79
CA ILE A 37 13.13 9.75 6.05
C ILE A 37 14.61 10.16 6.09
N ARG A 38 15.33 10.00 4.99
CA ARG A 38 16.74 10.38 4.88
C ARG A 38 16.95 11.86 5.14
N THR A 39 16.12 12.74 4.59
CA THR A 39 16.22 14.19 4.77
C THR A 39 15.92 14.67 6.19
N GLN A 40 15.19 13.89 6.98
CA GLN A 40 14.99 14.17 8.41
C GLN A 40 16.14 13.67 9.30
N GLN A 41 17.20 13.11 8.71
CA GLN A 41 18.38 12.61 9.43
C GLN A 41 18.05 11.54 10.50
N LEU A 42 16.93 10.84 10.35
CA LEU A 42 16.48 9.81 11.29
C LEU A 42 17.46 8.63 11.40
N LEU A 43 18.28 8.43 10.37
CA LEU A 43 19.21 7.30 10.24
C LEU A 43 20.65 7.64 10.65
N VAL A 44 20.93 8.90 11.07
CA VAL A 44 22.29 9.40 11.31
C VAL A 44 22.55 9.57 12.80
N ASP A 45 23.78 9.22 13.24
CA ASP A 45 24.36 9.49 14.56
C ASP A 45 23.51 9.06 15.76
N ARG A 46 22.86 7.90 15.66
CA ARG A 46 22.09 7.34 16.78
C ARG A 46 22.97 6.39 17.61
N PRO A 47 22.93 6.51 18.96
CA PRO A 47 23.63 5.55 19.83
C PRO A 47 22.98 4.17 19.81
N ASP A 48 21.65 4.12 19.61
CA ASP A 48 20.86 2.90 19.61
C ASP A 48 20.25 2.64 18.21
N LYS A 49 19.93 1.36 17.95
CA LYS A 49 19.23 0.97 16.73
C LYS A 49 17.85 1.65 16.64
N LEU A 50 17.52 2.16 15.46
CA LEU A 50 16.20 2.69 15.14
C LEU A 50 15.19 1.54 15.11
N ARG A 51 14.20 1.58 15.99
CA ARG A 51 13.11 0.60 16.00
C ARG A 51 12.08 0.99 14.97
N VAL A 52 12.00 0.21 13.91
CA VAL A 52 11.09 0.44 12.78
C VAL A 52 10.01 -0.63 12.77
N TYR A 53 8.76 -0.19 12.76
CA TYR A 53 7.61 -1.07 12.64
C TYR A 53 6.90 -0.83 11.31
N ASP A 54 7.02 -1.80 10.41
CA ASP A 54 6.37 -1.75 9.09
C ASP A 54 5.07 -2.58 9.13
N VAL A 55 3.95 -1.87 9.07
CA VAL A 55 2.60 -2.43 9.20
C VAL A 55 1.99 -2.60 7.82
N GLY A 56 1.68 -3.84 7.45
CA GLY A 56 1.41 -4.24 6.07
C GLY A 56 2.70 -4.29 5.26
N MET A 57 3.74 -4.89 5.85
CA MET A 57 5.10 -4.84 5.31
C MET A 57 5.29 -5.56 3.98
N GLY A 58 4.33 -6.39 3.56
CA GLY A 58 4.43 -7.21 2.37
C GLY A 58 5.69 -8.10 2.40
N THR A 59 6.39 -8.14 1.29
CA THR A 59 7.65 -8.88 1.13
C THR A 59 8.86 -8.19 1.77
N GLY A 60 8.67 -7.10 2.52
CA GLY A 60 9.75 -6.36 3.18
C GLY A 60 10.50 -5.39 2.25
N MET A 61 9.92 -4.99 1.12
CA MET A 61 10.56 -4.10 0.14
C MET A 61 11.02 -2.78 0.76
N PHE A 62 10.21 -2.19 1.64
CA PHE A 62 10.55 -0.91 2.28
C PHE A 62 11.65 -1.07 3.35
N LEU A 63 11.51 -2.04 4.24
CA LEU A 63 12.54 -2.33 5.25
C LEU A 63 13.89 -2.63 4.62
N THR A 64 13.91 -3.36 3.50
CA THR A 64 15.15 -3.65 2.74
C THR A 64 15.80 -2.36 2.24
N ARG A 65 15.01 -1.38 1.74
CA ARG A 65 15.51 -0.07 1.32
C ARG A 65 16.10 0.74 2.47
N LEU A 66 15.39 0.79 3.61
CA LEU A 66 15.89 1.47 4.80
C LEU A 66 17.18 0.85 5.32
N MET A 67 17.27 -0.49 5.37
CA MET A 67 18.46 -1.19 5.81
C MET A 67 19.64 -0.98 4.86
N ALA A 68 19.41 -0.85 3.55
CA ALA A 68 20.45 -0.51 2.59
C ALA A 68 21.08 0.87 2.85
N LEU A 69 20.30 1.82 3.39
CA LEU A 69 20.78 3.15 3.76
C LEU A 69 21.42 3.21 5.13
N ALA A 70 20.85 2.50 6.11
CA ALA A 70 21.21 2.61 7.53
C ALA A 70 22.13 1.48 8.01
N GLY A 71 22.36 0.45 7.20
CA GLY A 71 23.13 -0.71 7.59
C GLY A 71 22.52 -1.43 8.82
N ASN A 72 23.35 -1.77 9.81
CA ASN A 72 22.92 -2.47 11.02
C ASN A 72 22.26 -1.56 12.07
N SER A 73 21.98 -0.29 11.74
CA SER A 73 21.40 0.68 12.68
C SER A 73 19.89 0.57 12.82
N ILE A 74 19.24 -0.41 12.18
CA ILE A 74 17.79 -0.66 12.26
C ILE A 74 17.52 -1.95 13.04
N GLN A 75 16.49 -1.91 13.87
CA GLN A 75 15.81 -3.07 14.45
C GLN A 75 14.45 -3.20 13.77
N PRO A 76 14.29 -4.16 12.85
CA PRO A 76 13.07 -4.27 12.04
C PRO A 76 12.00 -5.09 12.75
N PHE A 77 10.77 -4.53 12.80
CA PHE A 77 9.54 -5.22 13.18
C PHE A 77 8.57 -5.14 12.01
N GLY A 78 7.78 -6.19 11.80
CA GLY A 78 6.83 -6.23 10.70
C GLY A 78 5.52 -6.90 11.07
N LEU A 79 4.43 -6.41 10.49
CA LEU A 79 3.11 -7.01 10.55
C LEU A 79 2.56 -7.14 9.14
N ASP A 80 2.05 -8.31 8.79
CA ASP A 80 1.31 -8.49 7.55
C ASP A 80 0.18 -9.50 7.74
N LEU A 81 -0.89 -9.37 6.96
CA LEU A 81 -2.01 -10.30 6.99
C LEU A 81 -1.64 -11.65 6.33
N SER A 82 -0.68 -11.64 5.41
CA SER A 82 -0.28 -12.79 4.61
C SER A 82 0.96 -13.46 5.20
N GLU A 83 0.83 -14.74 5.57
CA GLU A 83 1.96 -15.57 5.99
C GLU A 83 3.02 -15.67 4.88
N LYS A 84 2.60 -15.75 3.62
CA LYS A 84 3.51 -15.85 2.46
C LYS A 84 4.32 -14.58 2.26
N MET A 85 3.74 -13.41 2.50
CA MET A 85 4.46 -12.14 2.47
C MET A 85 5.55 -12.13 3.55
N ILE A 86 5.23 -12.55 4.76
CA ILE A 86 6.19 -12.64 5.87
C ILE A 86 7.31 -13.66 5.57
N GLU A 87 6.97 -14.83 5.01
CA GLU A 87 7.98 -15.80 4.58
C GLU A 87 8.97 -15.19 3.56
N CYS A 88 8.47 -14.43 2.59
CA CYS A 88 9.34 -13.72 1.63
C CYS A 88 10.19 -12.64 2.31
N ALA A 89 9.64 -11.93 3.28
CA ALA A 89 10.38 -10.90 4.03
C ALA A 89 11.50 -11.51 4.88
N TYR A 90 11.28 -12.63 5.55
CA TYR A 90 12.32 -13.35 6.32
C TYR A 90 13.52 -13.78 5.48
N GLN A 91 13.32 -14.10 4.20
CA GLN A 91 14.42 -14.44 3.29
C GLN A 91 15.33 -13.25 2.99
N LYS A 92 14.82 -12.02 3.08
CA LYS A 92 15.55 -10.78 2.78
C LYS A 92 16.09 -10.10 4.04
N ILE A 93 15.43 -10.29 5.18
CA ILE A 93 15.65 -9.54 6.42
C ILE A 93 15.82 -10.55 7.58
N PRO A 94 17.05 -11.06 7.83
CA PRO A 94 17.30 -12.13 8.82
C PRO A 94 16.92 -11.77 10.25
N ASP A 95 17.04 -10.48 10.64
CA ASP A 95 16.77 -10.00 12.01
C ASP A 95 15.32 -9.49 12.18
N LEU A 96 14.44 -9.73 11.21
CA LEU A 96 13.05 -9.30 11.27
C LEU A 96 12.30 -9.99 12.40
N VAL A 97 11.60 -9.21 13.22
CA VAL A 97 10.60 -9.71 14.17
C VAL A 97 9.21 -9.52 13.56
N GLY A 98 8.68 -10.59 12.97
CA GLY A 98 7.42 -10.55 12.21
C GLY A 98 6.23 -11.13 12.97
N ALA A 99 5.03 -10.63 12.69
CA ALA A 99 3.75 -11.15 13.18
C ALA A 99 2.72 -11.22 12.03
N VAL A 100 1.85 -12.24 12.08
CA VAL A 100 0.75 -12.40 11.11
C VAL A 100 -0.54 -11.89 11.74
N ASP A 101 -1.05 -10.77 11.27
CA ASP A 101 -2.36 -10.24 11.67
C ASP A 101 -2.78 -9.09 10.74
N THR A 102 -4.02 -8.66 10.89
CA THR A 102 -4.51 -7.46 10.21
C THR A 102 -3.87 -6.18 10.78
N ALA A 103 -3.58 -5.22 9.91
CA ALA A 103 -3.10 -3.89 10.32
C ALA A 103 -4.04 -3.17 11.30
N ALA A 104 -5.32 -3.56 11.36
CA ALA A 104 -6.27 -3.05 12.35
C ALA A 104 -5.89 -3.41 13.79
N ASN A 105 -5.04 -4.42 14.00
CA ASN A 105 -4.58 -4.89 15.31
C ASN A 105 -3.12 -4.51 15.61
N LEU A 106 -2.55 -3.53 14.89
CA LEU A 106 -1.14 -3.15 15.02
C LEU A 106 -0.71 -2.85 16.48
N ASP A 107 -1.60 -2.34 17.29
CA ASP A 107 -1.37 -1.99 18.69
C ASP A 107 -1.36 -3.20 19.65
N ALA A 108 -1.83 -4.36 19.22
CA ALA A 108 -1.82 -5.61 19.98
C ALA A 108 -0.47 -6.36 19.92
N HIS A 109 0.35 -6.04 18.89
CA HIS A 109 1.62 -6.72 18.68
C HIS A 109 2.80 -5.97 19.30
N PHE A 110 3.82 -6.72 19.74
CA PHE A 110 5.04 -6.21 20.36
C PHE A 110 4.76 -5.27 21.55
N PRO A 111 3.95 -5.65 22.56
CA PRO A 111 3.40 -4.75 23.58
C PRO A 111 4.48 -4.06 24.43
N GLU A 112 5.65 -4.69 24.58
CA GLU A 112 6.80 -4.15 25.35
C GLU A 112 7.65 -3.16 24.53
N GLN A 113 7.29 -2.90 23.26
CA GLN A 113 8.03 -2.01 22.37
C GLN A 113 7.25 -0.74 22.09
N SER A 114 7.96 0.37 22.00
CA SER A 114 7.53 1.56 21.26
C SER A 114 8.53 1.84 20.15
N PHE A 115 8.11 2.58 19.13
CA PHE A 115 8.82 2.66 17.88
C PHE A 115 9.26 4.08 17.55
N ASP A 116 10.45 4.22 17.00
CA ASP A 116 10.97 5.49 16.52
C ASP A 116 10.36 5.86 15.15
N LEU A 117 10.02 4.84 14.35
CA LEU A 117 9.38 4.98 13.05
C LEU A 117 8.33 3.89 12.88
N ILE A 118 7.10 4.28 12.54
CA ILE A 118 6.05 3.35 12.08
C ILE A 118 5.74 3.67 10.63
N CYS A 119 5.64 2.63 9.81
CA CYS A 119 5.29 2.73 8.40
C CYS A 119 3.94 2.06 8.15
N THR A 120 3.09 2.69 7.35
CA THR A 120 1.81 2.13 6.88
C THR A 120 1.69 2.42 5.40
N HIS A 121 2.18 1.49 4.57
CA HIS A 121 2.30 1.70 3.15
C HIS A 121 1.26 0.89 2.39
N PHE A 122 0.42 1.57 1.59
CA PHE A 122 -0.62 0.98 0.72
C PHE A 122 -1.70 0.14 1.43
N ILE A 123 -1.86 0.30 2.74
CA ILE A 123 -2.84 -0.45 3.53
C ILE A 123 -4.15 0.31 3.80
N SER A 124 -4.18 1.62 3.54
CA SER A 124 -5.37 2.46 3.80
C SER A 124 -6.59 2.09 2.95
N GLY A 125 -6.39 1.33 1.87
CA GLY A 125 -7.49 0.73 1.09
C GLY A 125 -8.20 -0.43 1.82
N PHE A 126 -7.57 -1.01 2.84
CA PHE A 126 -8.08 -2.14 3.62
C PHE A 126 -8.44 -1.76 5.06
N VAL A 127 -7.65 -0.88 5.68
CA VAL A 127 -7.89 -0.36 7.02
C VAL A 127 -7.93 1.17 6.95
N PRO A 128 -9.08 1.79 7.28
CA PRO A 128 -9.25 3.23 7.15
C PRO A 128 -8.23 4.03 7.96
N LEU A 129 -7.79 5.16 7.43
CA LEU A 129 -6.78 6.01 8.05
C LEU A 129 -7.17 6.47 9.46
N HIS A 130 -8.47 6.75 9.70
CA HIS A 130 -8.97 7.14 11.02
C HIS A 130 -8.90 6.01 12.07
N VAL A 131 -8.79 4.75 11.64
CA VAL A 131 -8.56 3.59 12.52
C VAL A 131 -7.06 3.43 12.81
N LEU A 132 -6.22 3.64 11.81
CA LEU A 132 -4.76 3.53 11.93
C LEU A 132 -4.17 4.64 12.81
N ALA A 133 -4.56 5.89 12.59
CA ALA A 133 -3.91 7.05 13.17
C ALA A 133 -3.82 7.03 14.71
N PRO A 134 -4.89 6.78 15.49
CA PRO A 134 -4.79 6.73 16.97
C PRO A 134 -3.93 5.55 17.45
N LYS A 135 -3.91 4.44 16.73
CA LYS A 135 -3.12 3.26 17.08
C LYS A 135 -1.62 3.49 16.80
N VAL A 136 -1.30 4.08 15.65
CA VAL A 136 0.07 4.50 15.34
C VAL A 136 0.57 5.49 16.38
N TRP A 137 -0.25 6.50 16.74
CA TRP A 137 0.09 7.46 17.79
C TRP A 137 0.44 6.77 19.11
N SER A 138 -0.33 5.77 19.52
CA SER A 138 -0.13 5.07 20.80
C SER A 138 1.16 4.24 20.85
N ARG A 139 1.66 3.83 19.68
CA ARG A 139 2.83 2.94 19.54
C ARG A 139 4.13 3.67 19.22
N LEU A 140 4.06 4.94 18.82
CA LEU A 140 5.22 5.77 18.58
C LEU A 140 5.82 6.31 19.88
N GLU A 141 7.14 6.36 19.94
CA GLU A 141 7.87 7.16 20.92
C GLU A 141 7.54 8.64 20.78
N GLU A 142 7.77 9.41 21.85
CA GLU A 142 7.71 10.86 21.77
C GLU A 142 8.78 11.37 20.80
N GLY A 143 8.37 12.22 19.85
CA GLY A 143 9.23 12.65 18.74
C GLY A 143 9.38 11.65 17.60
N GLY A 144 8.79 10.45 17.70
CA GLY A 144 8.79 9.43 16.68
C GLY A 144 8.01 9.82 15.43
N TYR A 145 8.25 9.12 14.34
CA TYR A 145 7.72 9.46 13.03
C TYR A 145 6.77 8.38 12.47
N TRP A 146 5.78 8.82 11.74
CA TRP A 146 4.90 7.99 10.94
C TRP A 146 5.10 8.25 9.45
N SER A 147 5.57 7.24 8.71
CA SER A 147 5.61 7.25 7.25
C SER A 147 4.31 6.64 6.73
N TYR A 148 3.50 7.44 6.07
CA TYR A 148 2.23 7.05 5.47
C TYR A 148 2.32 7.11 3.95
N LEU A 149 1.95 6.03 3.28
CA LEU A 149 1.69 5.97 1.85
C LEU A 149 0.30 5.42 1.60
N GLY A 150 -0.47 6.07 0.76
CA GLY A 150 -1.81 5.57 0.41
C GLY A 150 -2.35 6.14 -0.88
N ALA A 151 -3.00 5.28 -1.65
CA ALA A 151 -3.79 5.72 -2.78
C ALA A 151 -4.99 6.54 -2.31
N THR A 152 -5.41 7.53 -3.10
CA THR A 152 -6.65 8.24 -2.90
C THR A 152 -7.74 7.76 -3.86
N LYS A 153 -8.98 8.17 -3.62
CA LYS A 153 -10.10 7.92 -4.55
C LYS A 153 -9.93 8.60 -5.91
N GLY A 154 -8.96 9.50 -6.07
CA GLY A 154 -8.58 10.10 -7.34
C GLY A 154 -7.77 9.19 -8.26
N ALA A 155 -7.36 7.99 -7.81
CA ALA A 155 -6.63 7.04 -8.63
C ALA A 155 -7.49 6.45 -9.76
N TYR A 156 -6.88 6.15 -10.90
CA TYR A 156 -7.48 5.48 -12.05
C TYR A 156 -8.71 6.17 -12.67
N PRO A 157 -8.70 7.49 -12.94
CA PRO A 157 -9.88 8.20 -13.43
C PRO A 157 -10.38 7.71 -14.79
N ASN A 158 -9.49 7.29 -15.69
CA ASN A 158 -9.89 6.76 -16.99
C ASN A 158 -10.50 5.36 -16.89
N LEU A 159 -9.97 4.52 -16.01
CA LEU A 159 -10.56 3.21 -15.70
C LEU A 159 -11.94 3.39 -15.07
N GLN A 160 -12.09 4.29 -14.12
CA GLN A 160 -13.37 4.62 -13.50
C GLN A 160 -14.40 5.12 -14.53
N ALA A 161 -13.99 6.04 -15.42
CA ALA A 161 -14.85 6.54 -16.49
C ALA A 161 -15.28 5.43 -17.46
N LYS A 162 -14.36 4.54 -17.84
CA LYS A 162 -14.65 3.37 -18.68
C LYS A 162 -15.52 2.35 -17.97
N ALA A 163 -15.31 2.08 -16.69
CA ALA A 163 -16.12 1.18 -15.87
C ALA A 163 -17.60 1.62 -15.79
N ASN A 164 -17.86 2.90 -15.89
CA ASN A 164 -19.22 3.47 -15.96
C ASN A 164 -19.86 3.37 -17.35
N ASN A 165 -19.18 2.82 -18.37
CA ASN A 165 -19.74 2.64 -19.71
C ASN A 165 -20.82 1.54 -19.70
N LYS A 166 -22.03 1.85 -20.18
CA LYS A 166 -23.19 0.95 -20.18
C LYS A 166 -22.94 -0.34 -20.97
N LEU A 167 -22.15 -0.29 -22.04
CA LEU A 167 -21.83 -1.47 -22.85
C LEU A 167 -20.94 -2.45 -22.07
N LEU A 168 -19.93 -1.92 -21.38
CA LEU A 168 -19.07 -2.75 -20.52
C LEU A 168 -19.85 -3.34 -19.36
N GLN A 169 -20.69 -2.55 -18.69
CA GLN A 169 -21.57 -3.06 -17.63
C GLN A 169 -22.46 -4.20 -18.13
N TRP A 170 -23.03 -4.06 -19.32
CA TRP A 170 -23.85 -5.13 -19.93
C TRP A 170 -23.02 -6.39 -20.20
N MET A 171 -21.79 -6.26 -20.71
CA MET A 171 -20.87 -7.40 -20.96
C MET A 171 -20.49 -8.16 -19.69
N PHE A 172 -20.43 -7.48 -18.55
CA PHE A 172 -20.12 -8.06 -17.25
C PHE A 172 -21.39 -8.31 -16.38
N GLY A 173 -22.52 -8.59 -17.02
CA GLY A 173 -23.77 -9.00 -16.37
C GLY A 173 -24.53 -7.88 -15.67
N GLY A 174 -24.39 -6.62 -16.14
CA GLY A 174 -25.10 -5.46 -15.63
C GLY A 174 -24.61 -4.97 -14.25
N ARG A 175 -23.51 -5.49 -13.74
CA ARG A 175 -22.92 -5.05 -12.47
C ARG A 175 -22.31 -3.66 -12.64
N LYS A 176 -22.63 -2.77 -11.70
CA LYS A 176 -21.85 -1.54 -11.56
C LYS A 176 -20.42 -1.91 -11.19
N LEU A 177 -19.49 -1.46 -12.00
CA LEU A 177 -18.07 -1.60 -11.73
C LEU A 177 -17.67 -0.45 -10.78
N ASP A 178 -17.99 -0.60 -9.49
CA ASP A 178 -17.71 0.42 -8.48
C ASP A 178 -16.29 0.21 -7.92
N VAL A 179 -15.32 0.85 -8.58
CA VAL A 179 -13.92 0.85 -8.12
C VAL A 179 -13.78 1.64 -6.81
N GLU A 180 -14.54 2.73 -6.66
CA GLU A 180 -14.48 3.59 -5.47
C GLU A 180 -15.08 2.92 -4.22
N GLY A 181 -16.16 2.17 -4.37
CA GLY A 181 -16.85 1.52 -3.25
C GLY A 181 -16.17 0.27 -2.72
N THR A 182 -15.15 -0.24 -3.45
CA THR A 182 -14.41 -1.44 -3.03
C THR A 182 -13.22 -1.17 -2.12
N VAL A 183 -12.72 0.08 -2.07
CA VAL A 183 -11.56 0.46 -1.27
C VAL A 183 -11.89 1.57 -0.26
N LEU A 184 -11.26 1.47 0.92
CA LEU A 184 -11.45 2.39 2.05
C LEU A 184 -10.48 3.57 2.01
N SER A 185 -9.86 3.83 0.86
CA SER A 185 -8.88 4.89 0.66
C SER A 185 -9.45 6.27 1.00
N PRO A 186 -8.61 7.20 1.49
CA PRO A 186 -8.99 8.59 1.71
C PRO A 186 -9.45 9.22 0.39
N LYS A 187 -10.34 10.19 0.49
CA LYS A 187 -10.87 10.90 -0.67
C LYS A 187 -9.76 11.66 -1.42
N ASP A 188 -8.96 12.40 -0.67
CA ASP A 188 -7.93 13.30 -1.19
C ASP A 188 -6.87 13.60 -0.12
N ARG A 189 -5.86 14.40 -0.49
CA ARG A 189 -4.81 14.89 0.41
C ARG A 189 -5.36 15.57 1.65
N GLN A 190 -6.43 16.35 1.53
CA GLN A 190 -6.95 17.13 2.65
C GLN A 190 -7.50 16.22 3.75
N GLU A 191 -8.17 15.12 3.39
CA GLU A 191 -8.64 14.14 4.37
C GLU A 191 -7.48 13.48 5.12
N VAL A 192 -6.35 13.22 4.44
CA VAL A 192 -5.13 12.71 5.08
C VAL A 192 -4.59 13.72 6.08
N LEU A 193 -4.39 14.97 5.67
CA LEU A 193 -3.88 16.05 6.51
C LEU A 193 -4.76 16.31 7.73
N ASP A 194 -6.07 16.38 7.52
CA ASP A 194 -7.05 16.59 8.62
C ASP A 194 -7.04 15.43 9.60
N THR A 195 -6.79 14.19 9.13
CA THR A 195 -6.73 13.02 10.01
C THR A 195 -5.44 13.02 10.82
N LEU A 196 -4.32 13.38 10.23
CA LEU A 196 -3.04 13.52 10.91
C LEU A 196 -3.13 14.62 12.00
N ASP A 197 -3.63 15.79 11.66
CA ASP A 197 -3.78 16.93 12.59
C ASP A 197 -4.70 16.60 13.77
N ARG A 198 -5.88 16.02 13.51
CA ARG A 198 -6.83 15.60 14.56
C ARG A 198 -6.24 14.60 15.56
N ASN A 199 -5.25 13.81 15.13
CA ASN A 199 -4.56 12.85 16.00
C ASN A 199 -3.27 13.42 16.61
N GLY A 200 -2.96 14.72 16.43
CA GLY A 200 -1.85 15.41 17.05
C GLY A 200 -0.52 15.29 16.32
N PHE A 201 -0.51 14.73 15.12
CA PHE A 201 0.69 14.66 14.29
C PHE A 201 1.01 16.00 13.64
N VAL A 202 2.30 16.32 13.56
CA VAL A 202 2.81 17.45 12.78
C VAL A 202 3.40 16.89 11.48
N VAL A 203 2.84 17.28 10.34
CA VAL A 203 3.35 16.87 9.03
C VAL A 203 4.68 17.57 8.77
N ARG A 204 5.74 16.80 8.59
CA ARG A 204 7.09 17.28 8.29
C ARG A 204 7.36 17.38 6.81
N GLN A 205 6.85 16.40 6.07
CA GLN A 205 6.91 16.37 4.60
C GLN A 205 5.62 15.78 4.04
N CYS A 206 5.19 16.29 2.91
CA CYS A 206 4.06 15.72 2.16
C CYS A 206 4.25 15.92 0.67
N GLU A 207 3.84 14.92 -0.10
CA GLU A 207 3.92 14.91 -1.55
C GLU A 207 2.71 14.17 -2.12
N THR A 208 2.16 14.64 -3.25
CA THR A 208 1.29 13.81 -4.10
C THR A 208 2.13 13.31 -5.27
N PHE A 209 2.17 12.01 -5.46
CA PHE A 209 2.83 11.37 -6.58
C PHE A 209 1.80 10.75 -7.52
N GLU A 210 1.85 11.13 -8.79
CA GLU A 210 0.90 10.70 -9.82
C GLU A 210 1.63 9.98 -10.96
N PRO A 211 2.08 8.72 -10.75
CA PRO A 211 2.70 7.95 -11.81
C PRO A 211 1.72 7.66 -12.94
N LYS A 212 2.19 7.85 -14.17
CA LYS A 212 1.44 7.48 -15.37
C LYS A 212 1.49 5.99 -15.59
N LEU A 213 0.34 5.42 -15.87
CA LEU A 213 0.16 4.01 -16.15
C LEU A 213 -0.20 3.82 -17.62
N ARG A 214 0.37 2.80 -18.24
CA ARG A 214 0.02 2.43 -19.60
C ARG A 214 0.00 0.91 -19.74
N PHE A 215 -1.10 0.41 -20.24
CA PHE A 215 -1.32 -1.01 -20.50
C PHE A 215 -1.64 -1.19 -21.98
N ALA A 216 -0.79 -1.90 -22.70
CA ALA A 216 -0.99 -2.16 -24.13
C ALA A 216 -2.12 -3.16 -24.38
N ASN A 217 -2.38 -4.05 -23.43
CA ASN A 217 -3.35 -5.13 -23.54
C ASN A 217 -3.87 -5.57 -22.15
N LEU A 218 -4.82 -6.51 -22.15
CA LEU A 218 -5.42 -7.05 -20.95
C LEU A 218 -4.40 -7.79 -20.06
N ASP A 219 -3.40 -8.45 -20.62
CA ASP A 219 -2.44 -9.22 -19.84
C ASP A 219 -1.56 -8.28 -19.02
N GLU A 220 -1.02 -7.21 -19.61
CA GLU A 220 -0.29 -6.18 -18.86
C GLU A 220 -1.13 -5.51 -17.77
N PHE A 221 -2.42 -5.29 -18.06
CA PHE A 221 -3.34 -4.78 -17.05
C PHE A 221 -3.54 -5.77 -15.89
N LEU A 222 -3.69 -7.07 -16.19
CA LEU A 222 -3.85 -8.09 -15.17
C LEU A 222 -2.58 -8.30 -14.34
N ASP A 223 -1.40 -8.21 -14.95
CA ASP A 223 -0.12 -8.28 -14.23
C ASP A 223 -0.01 -7.19 -13.16
N PHE A 224 -0.45 -5.99 -13.48
CA PHE A 224 -0.52 -4.89 -12.53
C PHE A 224 -1.71 -5.01 -11.56
N ALA A 225 -2.91 -5.10 -12.10
CA ALA A 225 -4.15 -4.93 -11.35
C ALA A 225 -4.50 -6.14 -10.47
N TYR A 226 -4.26 -7.35 -10.97
CA TYR A 226 -4.62 -8.60 -10.30
C TYR A 226 -3.44 -9.22 -9.56
N TYR A 227 -2.35 -9.49 -10.27
CA TYR A 227 -1.16 -10.15 -9.70
C TYR A 227 -0.31 -9.18 -8.87
N GLY A 228 -0.27 -7.90 -9.21
CA GLY A 228 0.40 -6.84 -8.43
C GLY A 228 -0.37 -6.37 -7.20
N GLY A 229 -1.62 -6.80 -7.01
CA GLY A 229 -2.40 -6.50 -5.80
C GLY A 229 -3.16 -5.17 -5.81
N TRP A 230 -3.01 -4.34 -6.86
CA TRP A 230 -3.57 -3.00 -6.88
C TRP A 230 -5.10 -2.95 -6.97
N LEU A 231 -5.70 -3.84 -7.76
CA LEU A 231 -7.14 -3.92 -8.00
C LEU A 231 -7.65 -5.37 -7.94
N THR A 232 -6.96 -6.27 -7.26
CA THR A 232 -7.31 -7.70 -7.17
C THR A 232 -8.78 -7.91 -6.80
N PRO A 233 -9.31 -7.22 -5.77
CA PRO A 233 -10.72 -7.36 -5.41
C PRO A 233 -11.69 -7.00 -6.52
N PHE A 234 -11.38 -5.94 -7.26
CA PHE A 234 -12.20 -5.49 -8.39
C PHE A 234 -12.14 -6.48 -9.56
N VAL A 235 -10.94 -6.90 -9.94
CA VAL A 235 -10.73 -7.86 -11.03
C VAL A 235 -11.40 -9.20 -10.73
N ASP A 236 -11.33 -9.65 -9.47
CA ASP A 236 -11.94 -10.91 -9.02
C ASP A 236 -13.47 -10.82 -9.02
N ALA A 237 -14.03 -9.72 -8.51
CA ALA A 237 -15.48 -9.51 -8.44
C ALA A 237 -16.18 -9.56 -9.80
N ILE A 238 -15.50 -9.09 -10.86
CA ILE A 238 -16.03 -9.11 -12.23
C ILE A 238 -15.56 -10.32 -13.06
N GLY A 239 -14.64 -11.12 -12.51
CA GLY A 239 -14.08 -12.29 -13.18
C GLY A 239 -13.23 -11.97 -14.40
N LEU A 240 -12.62 -10.77 -14.45
CA LEU A 240 -11.86 -10.29 -15.61
C LEU A 240 -10.66 -11.19 -15.95
N HIS A 241 -10.03 -11.79 -14.93
CA HIS A 241 -8.91 -12.72 -15.11
C HIS A 241 -9.32 -14.10 -15.70
N LYS A 242 -10.63 -14.39 -15.73
CA LYS A 242 -11.21 -15.67 -16.24
C LYS A 242 -11.92 -15.52 -17.58
N VAL A 243 -11.85 -14.35 -18.22
CA VAL A 243 -12.57 -14.11 -19.49
C VAL A 243 -12.05 -15.00 -20.62
N GLY A 244 -12.99 -15.51 -21.43
CA GLY A 244 -12.66 -16.35 -22.58
C GLY A 244 -12.01 -15.59 -23.75
N PRO A 245 -11.49 -16.32 -24.76
CA PRO A 245 -10.73 -15.75 -25.86
C PRO A 245 -11.46 -14.65 -26.64
N VAL A 246 -12.76 -14.78 -26.86
CA VAL A 246 -13.57 -13.80 -27.60
C VAL A 246 -13.65 -12.47 -26.83
N THR A 247 -13.95 -12.53 -25.53
CA THR A 247 -14.00 -11.33 -24.68
C THR A 247 -12.61 -10.68 -24.58
N ARG A 248 -11.55 -11.49 -24.44
CA ARG A 248 -10.16 -11.01 -24.41
C ARG A 248 -9.81 -10.28 -25.70
N TRP A 249 -10.13 -10.88 -26.87
CA TRP A 249 -9.91 -10.24 -28.16
C TRP A 249 -10.66 -8.91 -28.27
N PHE A 250 -11.94 -8.87 -27.84
CA PHE A 250 -12.75 -7.66 -27.87
C PHE A 250 -12.14 -6.56 -26.99
N LEU A 251 -11.76 -6.89 -25.74
CA LEU A 251 -11.14 -5.94 -24.83
C LEU A 251 -9.82 -5.40 -25.41
N ASN A 252 -8.96 -6.27 -25.91
CA ASN A 252 -7.69 -5.86 -26.52
C ASN A 252 -7.88 -4.98 -27.75
N ARG A 253 -8.98 -5.16 -28.50
CA ARG A 253 -9.23 -4.39 -29.74
C ARG A 253 -9.87 -3.02 -29.46
N PHE A 254 -10.74 -2.91 -28.44
CA PHE A 254 -11.60 -1.74 -28.26
C PHE A 254 -11.42 -1.01 -26.94
N PHE A 255 -10.83 -1.66 -25.95
CA PHE A 255 -10.60 -1.08 -24.63
C PHE A 255 -9.14 -0.69 -24.40
N PHE A 256 -8.22 -1.47 -24.93
CA PHE A 256 -6.79 -1.19 -24.87
C PHE A 256 -6.29 -0.53 -26.17
N PRO A 257 -5.16 0.25 -26.14
CA PRO A 257 -4.39 0.55 -24.94
C PRO A 257 -5.17 1.39 -23.92
N LEU A 258 -4.93 1.15 -22.64
CA LEU A 258 -5.45 1.93 -21.54
C LEU A 258 -4.31 2.78 -20.97
N GLU A 259 -4.50 4.09 -20.95
CA GLU A 259 -3.64 5.02 -20.26
C GLU A 259 -4.40 5.57 -19.03
N ASP A 260 -3.73 5.65 -17.90
CA ASP A 260 -4.29 6.13 -16.66
C ASP A 260 -3.21 6.75 -15.79
N HIS A 261 -3.55 7.15 -14.57
CA HIS A 261 -2.58 7.49 -13.54
C HIS A 261 -3.04 6.95 -12.18
N HIS A 262 -2.07 6.69 -11.33
CA HIS A 262 -2.32 6.40 -9.93
C HIS A 262 -2.12 7.67 -9.13
N CYS A 263 -2.87 7.87 -8.04
CA CYS A 263 -2.70 9.03 -7.17
C CYS A 263 -2.34 8.54 -5.78
N VAL A 264 -1.10 8.83 -5.36
CA VAL A 264 -0.54 8.38 -4.08
C VAL A 264 -0.18 9.60 -3.23
N GLU A 265 -0.67 9.62 -2.01
CA GLU A 265 -0.25 10.56 -0.98
C GLU A 265 0.91 9.96 -0.17
N ILE A 266 1.99 10.73 -0.04
CA ILE A 266 3.23 10.36 0.65
C ILE A 266 3.45 11.37 1.77
N HIS A 267 3.36 10.95 3.02
CA HIS A 267 3.47 11.83 4.17
C HIS A 267 4.46 11.29 5.20
N LEU A 268 5.31 12.17 5.70
CA LEU A 268 6.10 11.91 6.90
C LEU A 268 5.60 12.85 8.00
N ALA A 269 4.99 12.29 9.02
CA ALA A 269 4.40 13.00 10.14
C ALA A 269 5.11 12.65 11.45
N GLN A 270 5.20 13.59 12.37
CA GLN A 270 5.90 13.42 13.64
C GLN A 270 4.92 13.53 14.81
N LYS A 271 5.01 12.60 15.76
CA LYS A 271 4.38 12.70 17.07
C LYS A 271 5.12 13.76 17.89
N MET A 272 4.41 14.81 18.29
CA MET A 272 5.01 15.86 19.12
C MET A 272 4.91 15.50 20.58
N SER A 273 5.98 15.76 21.32
CA SER A 273 5.94 15.73 22.80
C SER A 273 4.93 16.76 23.30
N ARG A 274 4.08 16.36 24.22
CA ARG A 274 3.13 17.26 24.91
C ARG A 274 3.82 18.08 25.96
#